data_484d7f49991ca8e9f8abc5b28be8c913
#
_entry.id   484d7f49991ca8e9f8abc5b28be8c913
#
_cell.length_a   1.000
_cell.length_b   1.000
_cell.length_c   1.000
_cell.angle_alpha   90.00
_cell.angle_beta   90.00
_cell.angle_gamma   90.00
#
_symmetry.space_group_name_H-M   'P 1'
#
loop_
_entity.id
_entity.type
_entity.pdbx_description
1 polymer ?
#
loop_
_entity_poly.entity_id
_entity_poly.type
_entity_poly.pdbx_seq_one_letter_code
_entity_poly.pdbx_strand_id
1 'polypeptide(L)'
;MKKYCAALLLCLPVTAFAYPIDMEKHMDGVKVDATAYNTAYDLGAITLENYGQVPAACKVTFRNGPEAPRVRRVNVPAGKRADVTAKFNRQIIKLRITVSCSAE
;
A
#
# COMPACT_ATOMS: atom_id res chain seq x y z
N MET A 1 -1.35 45.53 18.65
CA MET A 1 -1.64 44.67 18.83
C MET A 1 -2.30 43.96 18.00
N LYS A 2 -2.60 43.77 17.34
CA LYS A 2 -3.17 43.11 16.62
C LYS A 2 -2.58 42.19 15.87
N LYS A 3 -1.67 41.69 15.94
CA LYS A 3 -1.02 40.77 15.26
C LYS A 3 -1.46 39.44 15.49
N TYR A 4 -2.39 39.13 16.12
CA TYR A 4 -2.66 37.79 16.43
C TYR A 4 -3.36 37.09 15.38
N CYS A 5 -3.96 37.68 14.45
CA CYS A 5 -4.77 36.99 13.49
C CYS A 5 -4.01 36.07 12.60
N ALA A 6 -2.76 36.36 12.42
CA ALA A 6 -1.99 35.57 11.49
C ALA A 6 -1.86 34.12 11.90
N ALA A 7 -1.88 33.89 13.16
CA ALA A 7 -1.67 32.53 13.63
C ALA A 7 -2.76 31.57 13.22
N LEU A 8 -3.94 32.09 12.99
CA LEU A 8 -5.03 31.21 12.66
C LEU A 8 -4.91 30.60 11.31
N LEU A 9 -4.22 31.25 10.43
CA LEU A 9 -4.11 30.74 9.08
C LEU A 9 -3.30 29.48 9.00
N LEU A 10 -2.51 29.24 10.01
CA LEU A 10 -1.69 28.06 9.99
C LEU A 10 -2.46 26.81 10.34
N CYS A 11 -3.66 26.96 10.77
CA CYS A 11 -4.46 25.82 11.19
C CYS A 11 -5.31 25.25 10.08
N LEU A 12 -5.02 25.60 8.85
CA LEU A 12 -5.78 25.06 7.74
C LEU A 12 -5.56 23.57 7.62
N PRO A 13 -6.64 22.83 7.47
CA PRO A 13 -6.50 21.40 7.33
C PRO A 13 -5.87 21.07 5.99
N VAL A 14 -5.04 20.06 6.01
CA VAL A 14 -4.44 19.58 4.79
C VAL A 14 -5.32 18.44 4.28
N THR A 15 -5.86 18.61 3.10
CA THR A 15 -6.66 17.56 2.51
C THR A 15 -5.73 16.58 1.88
N ALA A 16 -5.73 15.38 2.34
CA ALA A 16 -4.90 14.34 1.76
C ALA A 16 -5.80 13.27 1.17
N PHE A 17 -5.27 12.53 0.21
CA PHE A 17 -6.01 11.41 -0.36
C PHE A 17 -5.81 10.20 0.52
N ALA A 18 -6.16 10.35 1.79
CA ALA A 18 -5.99 9.28 2.76
C ALA A 18 -7.26 8.44 2.81
N TYR A 19 -7.11 7.14 2.69
CA TYR A 19 -8.20 6.21 2.83
C TYR A 19 -7.73 5.08 3.74
N PRO A 20 -8.66 4.40 4.42
CA PRO A 20 -8.28 3.28 5.26
C PRO A 20 -7.73 2.14 4.41
N ILE A 21 -6.71 1.48 4.91
CA ILE A 21 -6.09 0.35 4.24
C ILE A 21 -6.10 -0.82 5.20
N ASP A 22 -6.76 -1.90 4.80
CA ASP A 22 -6.73 -3.15 5.53
C ASP A 22 -5.79 -4.08 4.81
N MET A 23 -4.80 -4.59 5.50
CA MET A 23 -3.84 -5.50 4.88
C MET A 23 -3.84 -6.84 5.60
N GLU A 24 -3.86 -7.89 4.81
CA GLU A 24 -3.76 -9.26 5.30
C GLU A 24 -2.52 -9.88 4.68
N LYS A 25 -1.67 -10.45 5.50
CA LYS A 25 -0.40 -11.01 5.04
C LYS A 25 -0.36 -12.50 5.32
N HIS A 26 0.03 -13.25 4.31
CA HIS A 26 0.22 -14.71 4.42
C HIS A 26 1.61 -15.04 3.93
N MET A 27 2.53 -15.26 4.85
CA MET A 27 3.91 -15.57 4.51
C MET A 27 4.19 -17.04 4.82
N ASP A 28 4.67 -17.75 3.81
CA ASP A 28 4.91 -19.17 3.93
C ASP A 28 6.36 -19.48 3.64
N GLY A 29 7.15 -19.61 4.69
CA GLY A 29 8.57 -19.95 4.56
C GLY A 29 9.44 -18.82 4.06
N VAL A 30 8.95 -17.59 4.07
CA VAL A 30 9.72 -16.44 3.61
C VAL A 30 9.56 -15.30 4.61
N LYS A 31 10.51 -14.39 4.60
CA LYS A 31 10.49 -13.21 5.47
C LYS A 31 10.35 -11.97 4.61
N VAL A 32 9.12 -11.61 4.33
CA VAL A 32 8.80 -10.45 3.51
C VAL A 32 7.96 -9.49 4.34
N ASP A 33 8.37 -8.24 4.34
CA ASP A 33 7.61 -7.19 4.98
C ASP A 33 6.84 -6.44 3.90
N ALA A 34 5.64 -6.00 4.25
CA ALA A 34 4.78 -5.31 3.30
C ALA A 34 4.29 -4.02 3.95
N THR A 35 4.47 -2.91 3.25
CA THR A 35 4.04 -1.61 3.74
C THR A 35 3.20 -0.94 2.66
N ALA A 36 1.97 -0.61 3.01
CA ALA A 36 1.07 0.08 2.09
C ALA A 36 1.08 1.56 2.39
N TYR A 37 0.86 2.36 1.35
CA TYR A 37 0.84 3.81 1.54
C TYR A 37 -0.10 4.45 0.54
N ASN A 38 -0.54 5.65 0.90
CA ASN A 38 -1.46 6.42 0.06
C ASN A 38 -0.66 7.26 -0.92
N THR A 39 -0.95 7.11 -2.22
CA THR A 39 -0.27 7.90 -3.23
C THR A 39 -1.25 8.77 -4.00
N ALA A 40 -2.39 8.23 -4.38
CA ALA A 40 -3.40 8.97 -5.12
C ALA A 40 -4.76 8.39 -4.77
N TYR A 41 -5.80 9.12 -5.09
CA TYR A 41 -7.15 8.73 -4.70
C TYR A 41 -7.65 7.46 -5.39
N ASP A 42 -7.04 7.08 -6.49
CA ASP A 42 -7.44 5.88 -7.24
C ASP A 42 -6.30 4.88 -7.40
N LEU A 43 -5.20 5.04 -6.69
CA LEU A 43 -4.03 4.21 -6.86
C LEU A 43 -3.64 3.57 -5.54
N GLY A 44 -3.63 2.24 -5.50
CA GLY A 44 -3.11 1.51 -4.36
C GLY A 44 -1.63 1.23 -4.57
N ALA A 45 -0.85 1.34 -3.52
CA ALA A 45 0.59 1.13 -3.59
C ALA A 45 1.09 0.40 -2.36
N ILE A 46 2.05 -0.48 -2.59
CA ILE A 46 2.62 -1.28 -1.52
C ILE A 46 4.08 -1.55 -1.86
N THR A 47 4.92 -1.56 -0.84
CA THR A 47 6.32 -1.93 -0.97
C THR A 47 6.54 -3.25 -0.27
N LEU A 48 7.13 -4.19 -0.98
CA LEU A 48 7.50 -5.49 -0.43
C LEU A 48 9.01 -5.52 -0.24
N GLU A 49 9.44 -5.95 0.93
CA GLU A 49 10.86 -6.04 1.23
C GLU A 49 11.17 -7.43 1.75
N ASN A 50 12.04 -8.14 1.03
CA ASN A 50 12.44 -9.48 1.42
C ASN A 50 13.72 -9.38 2.23
N TYR A 51 13.61 -9.54 3.54
CA TYR A 51 14.76 -9.48 4.43
C TYR A 51 15.24 -10.86 4.82
N GLY A 52 14.75 -11.88 4.14
CA GLY A 52 15.17 -13.26 4.37
C GLY A 52 16.30 -13.68 3.45
N GLN A 53 16.56 -14.98 3.47
CA GLN A 53 17.67 -15.54 2.72
C GLN A 53 17.24 -16.25 1.45
N VAL A 54 15.95 -16.40 1.22
CA VAL A 54 15.45 -17.11 0.03
C VAL A 54 14.57 -16.18 -0.78
N PRO A 55 14.56 -16.35 -2.11
CA PRO A 55 13.67 -15.57 -2.95
C PRO A 55 12.22 -15.89 -2.62
N ALA A 56 11.36 -14.89 -2.74
CA ALA A 56 9.95 -15.02 -2.45
C ALA A 56 9.14 -14.76 -3.71
N ALA A 57 8.14 -15.60 -3.92
CA ALA A 57 7.14 -15.37 -4.95
C ALA A 57 5.90 -14.82 -4.26
N CYS A 58 5.52 -13.61 -4.60
CA CYS A 58 4.45 -12.89 -3.93
C CYS A 58 3.29 -12.61 -4.88
N LYS A 59 2.10 -12.71 -4.33
CA LYS A 59 0.89 -12.36 -5.03
C LYS A 59 0.19 -11.29 -4.19
N VAL A 60 -0.07 -10.15 -4.79
CA VAL A 60 -0.72 -9.04 -4.13
C VAL A 60 -2.05 -8.80 -4.80
N THR A 61 -3.11 -8.81 -4.01
CA THR A 61 -4.46 -8.57 -4.50
C THR A 61 -4.99 -7.29 -3.87
N PHE A 62 -5.37 -6.35 -4.72
CA PHE A 62 -5.94 -5.08 -4.29
C PHE A 62 -7.43 -5.09 -4.58
N ARG A 63 -8.23 -4.68 -3.60
CA ARG A 63 -9.68 -4.63 -3.76
C ARG A 63 -10.19 -3.25 -3.38
N ASN A 64 -11.02 -2.70 -4.25
CA ASN A 64 -11.66 -1.41 -4.02
C ASN A 64 -13.16 -1.59 -4.21
N GLY A 65 -13.86 -1.97 -3.10
CA GLY A 65 -15.30 -2.16 -3.14
C GLY A 65 -15.75 -3.15 -4.21
N PRO A 66 -16.74 -2.78 -5.02
CA PRO A 66 -17.28 -3.69 -6.01
C PRO A 66 -16.45 -3.81 -7.29
N GLU A 67 -15.40 -3.02 -7.44
CA GLU A 67 -14.57 -3.16 -8.62
C GLU A 67 -13.86 -4.50 -8.63
N ALA A 68 -13.53 -4.99 -9.81
CA ALA A 68 -12.81 -6.23 -9.94
C ALA A 68 -11.45 -6.12 -9.26
N PRO A 69 -11.02 -7.15 -8.53
CA PRO A 69 -9.74 -7.10 -7.87
C PRO A 69 -8.59 -6.94 -8.86
N ARG A 70 -7.55 -6.27 -8.44
CA ARG A 70 -6.32 -6.14 -9.21
C ARG A 70 -5.30 -7.06 -8.60
N VAL A 71 -4.82 -8.01 -9.38
CA VAL A 71 -3.85 -9.00 -8.91
C VAL A 71 -2.50 -8.72 -9.54
N ARG A 72 -1.48 -8.68 -8.72
CA ARG A 72 -0.10 -8.49 -9.18
C ARG A 72 0.76 -9.60 -8.62
N ARG A 73 1.57 -10.20 -9.47
CA ARG A 73 2.51 -11.22 -9.05
C ARG A 73 3.92 -10.69 -9.25
N VAL A 74 4.75 -10.86 -8.25
CA VAL A 74 6.10 -10.33 -8.29
C VAL A 74 7.02 -11.27 -7.52
N ASN A 75 8.23 -11.43 -8.03
CA ASN A 75 9.27 -12.20 -7.35
C ASN A 75 10.20 -11.20 -6.69
N VAL A 76 10.46 -11.39 -5.41
CA VAL A 76 11.31 -10.50 -4.65
C VAL A 76 12.54 -11.31 -4.23
N PRO A 77 13.69 -11.08 -4.85
CA PRO A 77 14.90 -11.79 -4.46
C PRO A 77 15.30 -11.49 -3.03
N ALA A 78 16.08 -12.38 -2.43
CA ALA A 78 16.55 -12.18 -1.07
C ALA A 78 17.27 -10.85 -0.94
N GLY A 79 16.95 -10.09 0.09
CA GLY A 79 17.58 -8.81 0.36
C GLY A 79 17.14 -7.69 -0.57
N LYS A 80 16.12 -7.90 -1.40
CA LYS A 80 15.65 -6.90 -2.35
C LYS A 80 14.28 -6.39 -1.99
N ARG A 81 13.87 -5.37 -2.73
CA ARG A 81 12.61 -4.68 -2.51
C ARG A 81 11.87 -4.57 -3.83
N ALA A 82 10.56 -4.57 -3.78
CA ALA A 82 9.73 -4.39 -4.96
C ALA A 82 8.55 -3.49 -4.62
N ASP A 83 8.24 -2.57 -5.52
CA ASP A 83 7.08 -1.71 -5.38
C ASP A 83 5.99 -2.23 -6.30
N VAL A 84 4.77 -2.31 -5.77
CA VAL A 84 3.63 -2.85 -6.51
C VAL A 84 2.50 -1.85 -6.43
N THR A 85 1.90 -1.54 -7.55
CA THR A 85 0.80 -0.59 -7.61
C THR A 85 -0.36 -1.16 -8.39
N ALA A 86 -1.53 -0.63 -8.13
CA ALA A 86 -2.73 -1.00 -8.88
C ALA A 86 -3.64 0.22 -8.97
N LYS A 87 -4.10 0.50 -10.18
CA LYS A 87 -4.96 1.63 -10.42
C LYS A 87 -6.40 1.15 -10.55
N PHE A 88 -7.32 1.92 -9.96
CA PHE A 88 -8.74 1.63 -10.03
C PHE A 88 -9.45 2.69 -10.87
N ASN A 89 -10.64 2.38 -11.30
CA ASN A 89 -11.43 3.31 -12.10
C ASN A 89 -12.12 4.35 -11.24
N ARG A 90 -12.35 4.02 -9.98
CA ARG A 90 -13.06 4.91 -9.06
C ARG A 90 -12.16 5.27 -7.90
N GLN A 91 -12.56 6.33 -7.22
CA GLN A 91 -11.88 6.74 -6.01
C GLN A 91 -11.92 5.61 -4.98
N ILE A 92 -10.81 5.41 -4.29
CA ILE A 92 -10.72 4.39 -3.26
C ILE A 92 -11.33 4.94 -1.97
N ILE A 93 -12.36 4.26 -1.49
CA ILE A 93 -12.98 4.59 -0.21
C ILE A 93 -12.31 3.78 0.89
N LYS A 94 -12.06 2.51 0.62
CA LYS A 94 -11.36 1.63 1.54
C LYS A 94 -10.61 0.61 0.71
N LEU A 95 -9.32 0.53 0.92
CA LEU A 95 -8.47 -0.38 0.16
C LEU A 95 -8.19 -1.62 0.99
N ARG A 96 -8.45 -2.78 0.40
CA ARG A 96 -8.13 -4.05 1.01
C ARG A 96 -7.03 -4.69 0.22
N ILE A 97 -5.98 -5.09 0.90
CA ILE A 97 -4.82 -5.69 0.26
C ILE A 97 -4.53 -7.02 0.90
N THR A 98 -4.40 -8.04 0.08
CA THR A 98 -3.98 -9.36 0.54
C THR A 98 -2.64 -9.68 -0.09
N VAL A 99 -1.65 -9.94 0.73
CA VAL A 99 -0.30 -10.27 0.28
C VAL A 99 -0.02 -11.71 0.65
N SER A 100 0.30 -12.52 -0.33
CA SER A 100 0.58 -13.92 -0.12
C SER A 100 1.94 -14.23 -0.74
N CYS A 101 2.89 -14.63 0.07
CA CYS A 101 4.26 -14.91 -0.39
C CYS A 101 4.68 -16.30 0.03
N SER A 102 5.42 -16.96 -0.84
CA SER A 102 5.97 -18.27 -0.56
C SER A 102 7.36 -18.36 -1.15
N ALA A 103 8.11 -19.37 -0.74
CA ALA A 103 9.43 -19.59 -1.29
C ALA A 103 9.31 -19.92 -2.77
N GLU A 104 10.20 -19.34 -3.52
CA GLU A 104 10.21 -19.54 -4.96
C GLU A 104 10.72 -20.92 -5.34
#